data_f6da224db25c7b282463b8bddd3db711
#
_entry.id   f6da224db25c7b282463b8bddd3db711
#
_cell.length_a   1.000
_cell.length_b   1.000
_cell.length_c   1.000
_cell.angle_alpha   90.00
_cell.angle_beta   90.00
_cell.angle_gamma   90.00
#
_symmetry.space_group_name_H-M   'P 1'
#
loop_
_entity.id
_entity.type
_entity.pdbx_description
1 polymer ?
#
loop_
_entity_poly.entity_id
_entity_poly.type
_entity_poly.pdbx_seq_one_letter_code
_entity_poly.pdbx_strand_id
1 'polypeptide(L)'
;MPLRHTRRAFLCAALPLALPVRADLTGLVVASRPSVLPVGTYNALSSPRFSFRGSGFVVGDGNLVVTNAHVLPDEKTSPEPQLAVLVRSRGESAEGRRATLVSVDRVHDLALLRIGGAPLPALTLAEPDTVREGMDVALMGYPIGGVLGYSTVTHRGIVASITRIALPALGASHLDAKAISRLRDGPFEVYQLDATAYPGNSGGPLLNAQTGEVVGVVNMVLVRGTRESALANPTGITYAIPVRFVRDLLQGR
;
A
#
# COMPACT_ATOMS: atom_id res chain seq x y z
N MET A 1 41.65 -66.75 -29.23
CA MET A 1 40.39 -66.26 -28.68
C MET A 1 40.65 -64.87 -28.07
N PRO A 2 40.22 -63.78 -28.70
CA PRO A 2 40.45 -62.44 -28.09
C PRO A 2 39.24 -61.99 -27.25
N LEU A 3 39.51 -61.55 -26.03
CA LEU A 3 38.52 -60.95 -25.12
C LEU A 3 38.09 -59.57 -25.62
N ARG A 4 36.80 -59.40 -25.83
CA ARG A 4 36.17 -58.12 -26.12
C ARG A 4 35.92 -57.34 -24.80
N HIS A 5 36.66 -56.27 -24.58
CA HIS A 5 36.35 -55.29 -23.51
C HIS A 5 35.24 -54.34 -23.97
N THR A 6 34.04 -54.51 -23.41
CA THR A 6 32.89 -53.57 -23.56
C THR A 6 33.15 -52.35 -22.64
N ARG A 7 33.46 -51.21 -23.25
CA ARG A 7 33.51 -49.91 -22.57
C ARG A 7 32.09 -49.44 -22.30
N ARG A 8 31.65 -49.44 -21.07
CA ARG A 8 30.40 -48.75 -20.64
C ARG A 8 30.70 -47.25 -20.55
N ALA A 9 30.11 -46.47 -21.48
CA ALA A 9 30.07 -45.01 -21.40
C ALA A 9 29.06 -44.59 -20.36
N PHE A 10 29.51 -43.96 -19.28
CA PHE A 10 28.66 -43.26 -18.32
C PHE A 10 28.27 -41.91 -18.92
N LEU A 11 27.00 -41.78 -19.31
CA LEU A 11 26.43 -40.50 -19.72
C LEU A 11 26.06 -39.73 -18.43
N CYS A 12 26.91 -38.79 -18.00
CA CYS A 12 26.53 -37.84 -16.96
C CYS A 12 25.53 -36.83 -17.51
N ALA A 13 24.24 -37.01 -17.23
CA ALA A 13 23.22 -36.01 -17.50
C ALA A 13 23.45 -34.83 -16.52
N ALA A 14 23.97 -33.73 -17.04
CA ALA A 14 24.02 -32.47 -16.30
C ALA A 14 22.61 -31.91 -16.22
N LEU A 15 21.98 -31.98 -15.04
CA LEU A 15 20.77 -31.22 -14.76
C LEU A 15 21.13 -29.72 -14.78
N PRO A 16 20.38 -28.89 -15.53
CA PRO A 16 20.56 -27.44 -15.41
C PRO A 16 20.12 -27.00 -14.01
N LEU A 17 21.06 -26.48 -13.22
CA LEU A 17 20.73 -25.74 -12.00
C LEU A 17 20.00 -24.48 -12.43
N ALA A 18 18.69 -24.44 -12.23
CA ALA A 18 17.89 -23.22 -12.32
C ALA A 18 18.36 -22.30 -11.18
N LEU A 19 19.19 -21.32 -11.49
CA LEU A 19 19.52 -20.25 -10.56
C LEU A 19 18.22 -19.50 -10.22
N PRO A 20 17.92 -19.22 -8.94
CA PRO A 20 16.78 -18.44 -8.57
C PRO A 20 16.89 -17.07 -9.24
N VAL A 21 15.95 -16.73 -10.11
CA VAL A 21 15.80 -15.39 -10.67
C VAL A 21 15.46 -14.51 -9.48
N ARG A 22 16.43 -13.75 -9.01
CA ARG A 22 16.22 -12.75 -7.97
C ARG A 22 15.39 -11.66 -8.60
N ALA A 23 14.17 -11.45 -8.11
CA ALA A 23 13.31 -10.38 -8.59
C ALA A 23 14.07 -9.04 -8.51
N ASP A 24 14.10 -8.33 -9.63
CA ASP A 24 14.76 -7.01 -9.70
C ASP A 24 13.87 -5.96 -9.04
N LEU A 25 14.21 -5.54 -7.83
CA LEU A 25 13.50 -4.47 -7.12
C LEU A 25 13.44 -3.18 -7.96
N THR A 26 14.45 -2.91 -8.79
CA THR A 26 14.48 -1.74 -9.66
C THR A 26 13.38 -1.83 -10.71
N GLY A 27 13.25 -2.97 -11.37
CA GLY A 27 12.18 -3.24 -12.33
C GLY A 27 10.79 -3.16 -11.70
N LEU A 28 10.63 -3.73 -10.49
CA LEU A 28 9.39 -3.63 -9.71
C LEU A 28 9.00 -2.18 -9.44
N VAL A 29 9.95 -1.37 -8.96
CA VAL A 29 9.71 0.06 -8.66
C VAL A 29 9.30 0.82 -9.93
N VAL A 30 9.98 0.59 -11.05
CA VAL A 30 9.64 1.25 -12.31
C VAL A 30 8.24 0.87 -12.79
N ALA A 31 7.87 -0.41 -12.69
CA ALA A 31 6.56 -0.91 -13.11
C ALA A 31 5.43 -0.41 -12.21
N SER A 32 5.64 -0.36 -10.88
CA SER A 32 4.58 -0.03 -9.93
C SER A 32 4.37 1.48 -9.74
N ARG A 33 5.40 2.30 -9.98
CA ARG A 33 5.37 3.75 -9.75
C ARG A 33 4.17 4.48 -10.39
N PRO A 34 3.77 4.19 -11.65
CA PRO A 34 2.63 4.88 -12.26
C PRO A 34 1.29 4.61 -11.60
N SER A 35 1.20 3.53 -10.83
CA SER A 35 -0.01 3.08 -10.12
C SER A 35 -0.12 3.65 -8.71
N VAL A 36 0.93 4.29 -8.18
CA VAL A 36 0.93 4.86 -6.82
C VAL A 36 0.71 6.36 -6.91
N LEU A 37 -0.31 6.87 -6.20
CA LEU A 37 -0.81 8.23 -6.37
C LEU A 37 -0.84 8.99 -5.04
N PRO A 38 -0.53 10.30 -5.02
CA PRO A 38 -0.88 11.17 -3.91
C PRO A 38 -2.39 11.32 -3.83
N VAL A 39 -2.96 11.15 -2.63
CA VAL A 39 -4.38 11.32 -2.33
C VAL A 39 -4.54 12.55 -1.45
N GLY A 40 -5.55 13.35 -1.72
CA GLY A 40 -5.82 14.55 -0.96
C GLY A 40 -7.12 15.25 -1.37
N THR A 41 -7.16 16.55 -1.14
CA THR A 41 -8.30 17.38 -1.52
C THR A 41 -7.85 18.50 -2.45
N TYR A 42 -8.74 18.93 -3.33
CA TYR A 42 -8.52 20.01 -4.27
C TYR A 42 -9.45 21.18 -3.97
N ASN A 43 -8.88 22.39 -3.95
CA ASN A 43 -9.63 23.63 -3.86
C ASN A 43 -9.01 24.65 -4.83
N ALA A 44 -9.78 25.06 -5.84
CA ALA A 44 -9.31 26.00 -6.87
C ALA A 44 -8.89 27.38 -6.31
N LEU A 45 -9.46 27.75 -5.16
CA LEU A 45 -9.23 29.07 -4.51
C LEU A 45 -8.06 29.04 -3.50
N SER A 46 -7.51 27.86 -3.21
CA SER A 46 -6.41 27.70 -2.26
C SER A 46 -5.04 27.78 -2.92
N SER A 47 -4.03 28.14 -2.14
CA SER A 47 -2.63 28.04 -2.53
C SER A 47 -1.86 27.29 -1.43
N PRO A 48 -1.38 26.07 -1.68
CA PRO A 48 -1.53 25.28 -2.91
C PRO A 48 -2.97 24.79 -3.14
N ARG A 49 -3.34 24.56 -4.40
CA ARG A 49 -4.70 24.06 -4.76
C ARG A 49 -4.93 22.63 -4.33
N PHE A 50 -3.88 21.81 -4.23
CA PHE A 50 -3.96 20.43 -3.76
C PHE A 50 -3.40 20.34 -2.34
N SER A 51 -4.22 19.86 -1.42
CA SER A 51 -3.85 19.57 -0.03
C SER A 51 -3.64 18.06 0.13
N PHE A 52 -2.39 17.67 0.27
CA PHE A 52 -1.99 16.27 0.42
C PHE A 52 -2.44 15.70 1.77
N ARG A 53 -2.93 14.46 1.76
CA ARG A 53 -3.37 13.75 2.96
C ARG A 53 -2.70 12.38 3.14
N GLY A 54 -2.39 11.69 2.05
CA GLY A 54 -1.74 10.37 2.08
C GLY A 54 -1.52 9.79 0.70
N SER A 55 -1.17 8.54 0.65
CA SER A 55 -0.93 7.77 -0.57
C SER A 55 -2.15 6.91 -0.93
N GLY A 56 -2.18 6.46 -2.16
CA GLY A 56 -3.13 5.45 -2.65
C GLY A 56 -2.53 4.71 -3.84
N PHE A 57 -3.20 3.67 -4.29
CA PHE A 57 -2.77 2.93 -5.46
C PHE A 57 -3.94 2.42 -6.30
N VAL A 58 -3.69 2.30 -7.58
CA VAL A 58 -4.68 1.92 -8.59
C VAL A 58 -4.88 0.41 -8.63
N VAL A 59 -6.15 -0.02 -8.71
CA VAL A 59 -6.56 -1.42 -8.81
C VAL A 59 -7.67 -1.61 -9.84
N GLY A 60 -8.02 -2.85 -10.14
CA GLY A 60 -9.18 -3.22 -10.94
C GLY A 60 -9.11 -2.71 -12.38
N ASP A 61 -10.09 -1.90 -12.76
CA ASP A 61 -10.25 -1.34 -14.11
C ASP A 61 -9.30 -0.17 -14.45
N GLY A 62 -8.41 0.20 -13.53
CA GLY A 62 -7.50 1.33 -13.71
C GLY A 62 -8.10 2.68 -13.30
N ASN A 63 -9.34 2.73 -12.84
CA ASN A 63 -10.01 3.91 -12.32
C ASN A 63 -10.43 3.77 -10.85
N LEU A 64 -10.09 2.65 -10.20
CA LEU A 64 -10.29 2.46 -8.77
C LEU A 64 -8.97 2.70 -8.03
N VAL A 65 -9.05 3.44 -6.92
CA VAL A 65 -7.89 3.77 -6.07
C VAL A 65 -8.20 3.34 -4.64
N VAL A 66 -7.32 2.51 -4.08
CA VAL A 66 -7.36 2.11 -2.66
C VAL A 66 -6.51 3.09 -1.86
N THR A 67 -7.00 3.46 -0.67
CA THR A 67 -6.28 4.27 0.32
C THR A 67 -6.77 3.91 1.72
N ASN A 68 -6.25 4.58 2.77
CA ASN A 68 -6.81 4.44 4.12
C ASN A 68 -8.03 5.35 4.34
N ALA A 69 -8.95 4.92 5.21
CA ALA A 69 -10.13 5.72 5.56
C ALA A 69 -9.76 7.03 6.29
N HIS A 70 -8.70 7.03 7.13
CA HIS A 70 -8.23 8.24 7.81
C HIS A 70 -7.60 9.28 6.85
N VAL A 71 -7.27 8.89 5.61
CA VAL A 71 -6.80 9.80 4.55
C VAL A 71 -7.94 10.65 4.01
N LEU A 72 -9.18 10.18 4.10
CA LEU A 72 -10.36 10.95 3.68
C LEU A 72 -10.48 12.25 4.49
N PRO A 73 -11.05 13.32 3.93
CA PRO A 73 -11.39 14.52 4.68
C PRO A 73 -12.44 14.22 5.75
N ASP A 74 -12.48 15.05 6.78
CA ASP A 74 -13.48 14.93 7.83
C ASP A 74 -14.87 15.27 7.25
N GLU A 75 -15.86 14.41 7.48
CA GLU A 75 -17.27 14.60 7.01
C GLU A 75 -17.92 15.88 7.54
N LYS A 76 -17.38 16.43 8.64
CA LYS A 76 -17.89 17.67 9.26
C LYS A 76 -17.36 18.95 8.64
N THR A 77 -16.43 18.86 7.68
CA THR A 77 -15.83 20.05 7.06
C THR A 77 -16.84 20.68 6.07
N SER A 78 -17.21 21.93 6.29
CA SER A 78 -18.10 22.69 5.39
C SER A 78 -17.38 23.92 4.84
N PRO A 79 -17.37 24.15 3.52
CA PRO A 79 -17.92 23.29 2.47
C PRO A 79 -17.12 22.00 2.33
N GLU A 80 -17.80 20.92 1.86
CA GLU A 80 -17.18 19.62 1.68
C GLU A 80 -15.98 19.71 0.71
N PRO A 81 -14.76 19.31 1.16
CA PRO A 81 -13.59 19.41 0.32
C PRO A 81 -13.63 18.36 -0.81
N GLN A 82 -13.31 18.80 -2.02
CA GLN A 82 -13.30 17.92 -3.18
C GLN A 82 -12.15 16.90 -3.10
N LEU A 83 -12.46 15.62 -2.97
CA LEU A 83 -11.46 14.56 -3.07
C LEU A 83 -10.77 14.57 -4.43
N ALA A 84 -9.47 14.39 -4.42
CA ALA A 84 -8.66 14.35 -5.63
C ALA A 84 -7.42 13.47 -5.45
N VAL A 85 -6.88 13.01 -6.58
CA VAL A 85 -5.57 12.39 -6.67
C VAL A 85 -4.70 13.20 -7.63
N LEU A 86 -3.37 13.15 -7.46
CA LEU A 86 -2.45 13.70 -8.45
C LEU A 86 -1.93 12.57 -9.35
N VAL A 87 -2.09 12.76 -10.66
CA VAL A 87 -1.56 11.85 -11.68
C VAL A 87 -0.39 12.55 -12.36
N ARG A 88 0.74 11.86 -12.52
CA ARG A 88 1.91 12.37 -13.24
C ARG A 88 2.08 11.61 -14.54
N SER A 89 2.01 12.30 -15.65
CA SER A 89 2.49 11.81 -16.94
C SER A 89 3.99 12.09 -17.08
N ARG A 90 4.72 11.29 -17.86
CA ARG A 90 6.16 11.49 -18.07
C ARG A 90 6.42 12.87 -18.68
N GLY A 91 7.19 13.70 -17.98
CA GLY A 91 7.60 15.02 -18.47
C GLY A 91 6.59 16.15 -18.31
N GLU A 92 5.40 15.87 -17.74
CA GLU A 92 4.34 16.84 -17.54
C GLU A 92 4.19 17.25 -16.08
N SER A 93 3.56 18.41 -15.86
CA SER A 93 3.11 18.83 -14.53
C SER A 93 2.06 17.86 -14.00
N ALA A 94 2.05 17.61 -12.68
CA ALA A 94 1.05 16.75 -12.06
C ALA A 94 -0.37 17.28 -12.31
N GLU A 95 -1.26 16.43 -12.83
CA GLU A 95 -2.66 16.70 -13.06
C GLU A 95 -3.50 16.27 -11.87
N GLY A 96 -4.34 17.14 -11.33
CA GLY A 96 -5.33 16.79 -10.31
C GLY A 96 -6.55 16.15 -10.96
N ARG A 97 -6.83 14.88 -10.63
CA ARG A 97 -8.07 14.20 -11.03
C ARG A 97 -9.04 14.13 -9.86
N ARG A 98 -10.29 14.52 -10.12
CA ARG A 98 -11.35 14.39 -9.13
C ARG A 98 -11.54 12.93 -8.75
N ALA A 99 -11.72 12.67 -7.46
CA ALA A 99 -12.05 11.37 -6.91
C ALA A 99 -13.42 11.41 -6.21
N THR A 100 -14.16 10.32 -6.26
CA THR A 100 -15.41 10.10 -5.54
C THR A 100 -15.27 8.87 -4.65
N LEU A 101 -15.81 8.93 -3.44
CA LEU A 101 -15.84 7.80 -2.53
C LEU A 101 -16.81 6.74 -3.07
N VAL A 102 -16.33 5.50 -3.24
CA VAL A 102 -17.14 4.33 -3.65
C VAL A 102 -17.57 3.54 -2.42
N SER A 103 -16.62 3.23 -1.55
CA SER A 103 -16.86 2.44 -0.35
C SER A 103 -15.83 2.78 0.72
N VAL A 104 -16.19 2.57 1.99
CA VAL A 104 -15.29 2.78 3.13
C VAL A 104 -15.49 1.68 4.16
N ASP A 105 -14.39 1.04 4.54
CA ASP A 105 -14.31 0.13 5.67
C ASP A 105 -13.56 0.82 6.81
N ARG A 106 -14.31 1.33 7.76
CA ARG A 106 -13.75 2.05 8.91
C ARG A 106 -13.17 1.12 9.96
N VAL A 107 -13.55 -0.17 9.95
CA VAL A 107 -13.01 -1.19 10.87
C VAL A 107 -11.56 -1.49 10.53
N HIS A 108 -11.27 -1.71 9.24
CA HIS A 108 -9.94 -1.99 8.75
C HIS A 108 -9.22 -0.74 8.21
N ASP A 109 -9.81 0.45 8.39
CA ASP A 109 -9.23 1.73 7.94
C ASP A 109 -8.90 1.75 6.45
N LEU A 110 -9.82 1.28 5.59
CA LEU A 110 -9.68 1.25 4.14
C LEU A 110 -10.75 2.11 3.47
N ALA A 111 -10.41 2.67 2.32
CA ALA A 111 -11.34 3.39 1.45
C ALA A 111 -11.07 3.06 -0.02
N LEU A 112 -12.15 3.00 -0.81
CA LEU A 112 -12.12 2.82 -2.24
C LEU A 112 -12.66 4.07 -2.91
N LEU A 113 -11.85 4.64 -3.78
CA LEU A 113 -12.18 5.84 -4.55
C LEU A 113 -12.30 5.48 -6.03
N ARG A 114 -13.15 6.21 -6.76
CA ARG A 114 -13.18 6.18 -8.21
C ARG A 114 -12.66 7.50 -8.76
N ILE A 115 -11.75 7.43 -9.72
CA ILE A 115 -11.16 8.59 -10.39
C ILE A 115 -11.64 8.69 -11.83
N GLY A 116 -11.76 9.92 -12.34
CA GLY A 116 -12.07 10.18 -13.74
C GLY A 116 -10.85 10.09 -14.65
N GLY A 117 -11.11 10.21 -15.95
CA GLY A 117 -10.08 10.22 -16.99
C GLY A 117 -9.72 8.83 -17.51
N ALA A 118 -8.66 8.76 -18.32
CA ALA A 118 -8.16 7.50 -18.88
C ALA A 118 -7.70 6.55 -17.76
N PRO A 119 -7.91 5.23 -17.91
CA PRO A 119 -7.43 4.24 -16.96
C PRO A 119 -5.92 4.32 -16.76
N LEU A 120 -5.50 4.15 -15.52
CA LEU A 120 -4.08 4.05 -15.13
C LEU A 120 -3.67 2.58 -15.01
N PRO A 121 -2.37 2.27 -15.06
CA PRO A 121 -1.89 0.92 -14.77
C PRO A 121 -2.37 0.49 -13.38
N ALA A 122 -3.05 -0.66 -13.31
CA ALA A 122 -3.54 -1.24 -12.07
C ALA A 122 -2.53 -2.22 -11.49
N LEU A 123 -2.36 -2.21 -10.16
CA LEU A 123 -1.58 -3.23 -9.45
C LEU A 123 -2.41 -4.50 -9.28
N THR A 124 -1.75 -5.63 -9.40
CA THR A 124 -2.34 -6.95 -9.11
C THR A 124 -2.39 -7.17 -7.60
N LEU A 125 -3.53 -7.60 -7.09
CA LEU A 125 -3.69 -7.98 -5.69
C LEU A 125 -3.29 -9.45 -5.52
N ALA A 126 -2.44 -9.74 -4.54
CA ALA A 126 -2.07 -11.10 -4.18
C ALA A 126 -3.29 -11.90 -3.69
N GLU A 127 -3.21 -13.22 -3.82
CA GLU A 127 -4.21 -14.08 -3.16
C GLU A 127 -4.12 -13.95 -1.64
N PRO A 128 -5.27 -14.08 -0.92
CA PRO A 128 -5.28 -14.07 0.53
C PRO A 128 -4.35 -15.14 1.11
N ASP A 129 -3.83 -14.88 2.30
CA ASP A 129 -3.05 -15.83 3.11
C ASP A 129 -1.74 -16.33 2.46
N THR A 130 -1.22 -15.60 1.47
CA THR A 130 0.09 -15.90 0.85
C THR A 130 1.27 -15.33 1.63
N VAL A 131 1.02 -14.36 2.51
CA VAL A 131 2.07 -13.68 3.31
C VAL A 131 2.56 -14.60 4.42
N ARG A 132 3.88 -14.57 4.62
CA ARG A 132 4.55 -15.28 5.73
C ARG A 132 5.54 -14.34 6.41
N GLU A 133 5.78 -14.56 7.69
CA GLU A 133 6.86 -13.88 8.43
C GLU A 133 8.21 -14.16 7.75
N GLY A 134 9.06 -13.13 7.67
CA GLY A 134 10.31 -13.16 6.92
C GLY A 134 10.18 -12.86 5.42
N MET A 135 8.96 -12.70 4.87
CA MET A 135 8.77 -12.33 3.46
C MET A 135 9.37 -10.96 3.18
N ASP A 136 10.20 -10.87 2.13
CA ASP A 136 10.69 -9.61 1.58
C ASP A 136 9.55 -8.78 0.99
N VAL A 137 9.46 -7.53 1.40
CA VAL A 137 8.43 -6.59 0.94
C VAL A 137 9.02 -5.24 0.53
N ALA A 138 8.28 -4.53 -0.33
CA ALA A 138 8.54 -3.15 -0.67
C ALA A 138 7.27 -2.33 -0.42
N LEU A 139 7.37 -1.24 0.33
CA LEU A 139 6.29 -0.28 0.48
C LEU A 139 6.56 0.96 -0.36
N MET A 140 5.53 1.49 -1.00
CA MET A 140 5.64 2.67 -1.85
C MET A 140 4.64 3.74 -1.41
N GLY A 141 5.07 5.01 -1.49
CA GLY A 141 4.19 6.13 -1.14
C GLY A 141 4.86 7.48 -1.28
N TYR A 142 4.25 8.49 -0.67
CA TYR A 142 4.69 9.88 -0.70
C TYR A 142 4.98 10.38 0.72
N PRO A 143 6.13 10.01 1.30
CA PRO A 143 6.49 10.50 2.63
C PRO A 143 6.63 12.02 2.62
N ILE A 144 6.19 12.68 3.72
CA ILE A 144 6.31 14.13 3.90
C ILE A 144 5.53 14.96 2.85
N GLY A 145 4.76 14.31 1.97
CA GLY A 145 3.89 14.97 1.01
C GLY A 145 4.60 15.84 -0.01
N GLY A 146 4.01 17.02 -0.29
CA GLY A 146 4.49 17.93 -1.32
C GLY A 146 5.80 18.67 -1.03
N VAL A 147 6.37 18.57 0.17
CA VAL A 147 7.60 19.28 0.56
C VAL A 147 8.77 18.92 -0.36
N LEU A 148 8.84 17.66 -0.82
CA LEU A 148 9.86 17.18 -1.77
C LEU A 148 9.31 17.00 -3.20
N GLY A 149 8.17 17.61 -3.54
CA GLY A 149 7.64 17.64 -4.89
C GLY A 149 6.96 16.34 -5.35
N TYR A 150 6.20 15.65 -4.49
CA TYR A 150 5.43 14.44 -4.83
C TYR A 150 6.24 13.37 -5.59
N SER A 151 7.47 13.11 -5.16
CA SER A 151 8.24 11.98 -5.67
C SER A 151 7.86 10.71 -4.92
N THR A 152 7.51 9.66 -5.65
CA THR A 152 7.24 8.34 -5.06
C THR A 152 8.52 7.79 -4.43
N VAL A 153 8.44 7.41 -3.17
CA VAL A 153 9.54 6.79 -2.42
C VAL A 153 9.22 5.33 -2.20
N THR A 154 10.25 4.49 -2.32
CA THR A 154 10.16 3.05 -2.05
C THR A 154 11.06 2.72 -0.85
N HIS A 155 10.49 2.01 0.12
CA HIS A 155 11.24 1.44 1.24
C HIS A 155 11.18 -0.09 1.13
N ARG A 156 12.27 -0.77 1.44
CA ARG A 156 12.34 -2.23 1.52
C ARG A 156 12.34 -2.67 2.98
N GLY A 157 11.76 -3.82 3.25
CA GLY A 157 11.76 -4.44 4.56
C GLY A 157 11.29 -5.89 4.49
N ILE A 158 10.92 -6.43 5.64
CA ILE A 158 10.33 -7.76 5.78
C ILE A 158 9.04 -7.70 6.59
N VAL A 159 8.19 -8.70 6.41
CA VAL A 159 7.11 -8.98 7.36
C VAL A 159 7.73 -9.55 8.61
N ALA A 160 7.83 -8.74 9.68
CA ALA A 160 8.46 -9.13 10.93
C ALA A 160 7.54 -10.01 11.78
N SER A 161 6.21 -9.74 11.74
CA SER A 161 5.21 -10.54 12.46
C SER A 161 3.83 -10.38 11.83
N ILE A 162 3.01 -11.44 11.96
CA ILE A 162 1.57 -11.40 11.68
C ILE A 162 0.87 -11.42 13.03
N THR A 163 0.28 -10.30 13.44
CA THR A 163 -0.26 -10.13 14.79
C THR A 163 -1.69 -9.60 14.76
N ARG A 164 -2.44 -9.85 15.85
CA ARG A 164 -3.79 -9.32 16.00
C ARG A 164 -3.75 -8.03 16.81
N ILE A 165 -4.35 -6.99 16.28
CA ILE A 165 -4.52 -5.72 16.98
C ILE A 165 -5.96 -5.25 16.91
N ALA A 166 -6.36 -4.47 17.93
CA ALA A 166 -7.52 -3.61 17.84
C ALA A 166 -7.01 -2.21 17.47
N LEU A 167 -7.56 -1.60 16.42
CA LEU A 167 -7.25 -0.20 16.11
C LEU A 167 -7.67 0.67 17.30
N PRO A 168 -6.77 1.53 17.83
CA PRO A 168 -7.15 2.49 18.83
C PRO A 168 -8.29 3.35 18.28
N ALA A 169 -9.36 3.54 19.05
CA ALA A 169 -10.35 4.56 18.72
C ALA A 169 -9.60 5.89 18.56
N LEU A 170 -9.82 6.59 17.45
CA LEU A 170 -9.22 7.90 17.17
C LEU A 170 -9.67 8.90 18.24
N GLY A 171 -8.90 8.94 19.35
CA GLY A 171 -9.12 9.82 20.51
C GLY A 171 -10.10 9.24 21.55
N ALA A 172 -9.66 9.17 22.81
CA ALA A 172 -10.47 8.76 23.97
C ALA A 172 -11.71 9.63 24.23
N SER A 173 -11.84 10.77 23.54
CA SER A 173 -12.98 11.69 23.64
C SER A 173 -14.15 11.35 22.71
N HIS A 174 -14.03 10.33 21.86
CA HIS A 174 -15.07 9.94 20.91
C HIS A 174 -15.42 8.45 21.02
N LEU A 175 -15.88 8.03 22.20
CA LEU A 175 -16.65 6.78 22.35
C LEU A 175 -18.05 7.00 21.77
N ASP A 176 -18.16 7.09 20.46
CA ASP A 176 -19.45 7.04 19.77
C ASP A 176 -19.88 5.58 19.56
N ALA A 177 -21.13 5.37 19.17
CA ALA A 177 -21.69 4.03 18.91
C ALA A 177 -20.87 3.25 17.86
N LYS A 178 -20.12 3.94 16.97
CA LYS A 178 -19.23 3.34 15.96
C LYS A 178 -17.94 2.83 16.59
N ALA A 179 -17.37 3.53 17.57
CA ALA A 179 -16.20 3.07 18.34
C ALA A 179 -16.54 1.81 19.16
N ILE A 180 -17.75 1.76 19.72
CA ILE A 180 -18.27 0.58 20.44
C ILE A 180 -18.47 -0.61 19.48
N SER A 181 -18.95 -0.37 18.25
CA SER A 181 -19.07 -1.43 17.24
C SER A 181 -17.70 -2.03 16.89
N ARG A 182 -16.68 -1.20 16.68
CA ARG A 182 -15.30 -1.66 16.42
C ARG A 182 -14.73 -2.54 17.54
N LEU A 183 -15.05 -2.23 18.79
CA LEU A 183 -14.67 -3.07 19.93
C LEU A 183 -15.41 -4.42 19.94
N ARG A 184 -16.60 -4.50 19.34
CA ARG A 184 -17.37 -5.74 19.17
C ARG A 184 -16.84 -6.63 18.06
N ASP A 185 -16.32 -6.05 16.98
CA ASP A 185 -15.78 -6.79 15.84
C ASP A 185 -14.46 -7.48 16.17
N GLY A 186 -13.87 -7.14 17.33
CA GLY A 186 -12.68 -7.79 17.86
C GLY A 186 -11.38 -7.41 17.16
N PRO A 187 -10.25 -7.95 17.62
CA PRO A 187 -8.95 -7.72 17.01
C PRO A 187 -8.84 -8.45 15.67
N PHE A 188 -8.35 -7.77 14.64
CA PHE A 188 -8.05 -8.34 13.34
C PHE A 188 -6.54 -8.44 13.09
N GLU A 189 -6.13 -9.27 12.15
CA GLU A 189 -4.73 -9.46 11.81
C GLU A 189 -4.18 -8.29 11.01
N VAL A 190 -2.96 -7.88 11.35
CA VAL A 190 -2.15 -6.92 10.60
C VAL A 190 -0.74 -7.47 10.42
N TYR A 191 -0.04 -6.94 9.44
CA TYR A 191 1.39 -7.22 9.24
C TYR A 191 2.19 -6.15 9.97
N GLN A 192 3.01 -6.56 10.94
CA GLN A 192 4.06 -5.74 11.49
C GLN A 192 5.29 -5.88 10.61
N LEU A 193 5.86 -4.77 10.18
CA LEU A 193 6.98 -4.72 9.26
C LEU A 193 8.23 -4.23 9.98
N ASP A 194 9.37 -4.82 9.68
CA ASP A 194 10.68 -4.21 9.89
C ASP A 194 11.01 -3.40 8.62
N ALA A 195 10.48 -2.19 8.62
CA ALA A 195 10.62 -1.23 7.53
C ALA A 195 10.31 0.18 8.05
N THR A 196 11.10 1.15 7.64
CA THR A 196 10.84 2.54 7.95
C THR A 196 9.75 3.10 7.04
N ALA A 197 8.67 3.62 7.63
CA ALA A 197 7.69 4.42 6.92
C ALA A 197 7.52 5.78 7.61
N TYR A 198 7.08 6.77 6.84
CA TYR A 198 6.90 8.13 7.30
C TYR A 198 5.45 8.58 7.08
N PRO A 199 4.98 9.62 7.83
CA PRO A 199 3.69 10.25 7.57
C PRO A 199 3.55 10.62 6.09
N GLY A 200 2.44 10.17 5.48
CA GLY A 200 2.20 10.28 4.05
C GLY A 200 2.31 8.96 3.29
N ASN A 201 2.99 7.94 3.83
CA ASN A 201 2.96 6.59 3.25
C ASN A 201 1.63 5.85 3.50
N SER A 202 0.81 6.31 4.45
CA SER A 202 -0.53 5.75 4.71
C SER A 202 -1.36 5.65 3.44
N GLY A 203 -1.96 4.49 3.20
CA GLY A 203 -2.74 4.17 2.01
C GLY A 203 -1.91 3.69 0.82
N GLY A 204 -0.58 3.74 0.90
CA GLY A 204 0.30 3.20 -0.13
C GLY A 204 0.32 1.66 -0.14
N PRO A 205 0.69 1.04 -1.28
CA PRO A 205 0.76 -0.42 -1.39
C PRO A 205 1.95 -0.99 -0.64
N LEU A 206 1.73 -2.13 0.00
CA LEU A 206 2.77 -3.07 0.41
C LEU A 206 2.85 -4.15 -0.65
N LEU A 207 3.99 -4.27 -1.30
CA LEU A 207 4.24 -5.20 -2.41
C LEU A 207 5.09 -6.38 -1.94
N ASN A 208 4.79 -7.57 -2.42
CA ASN A 208 5.74 -8.66 -2.40
C ASN A 208 6.95 -8.27 -3.26
N ALA A 209 8.14 -8.22 -2.67
CA ALA A 209 9.35 -7.77 -3.38
C ALA A 209 9.79 -8.72 -4.51
N GLN A 210 9.24 -9.94 -4.58
CA GLN A 210 9.56 -10.94 -5.59
C GLN A 210 8.56 -10.94 -6.75
N THR A 211 7.24 -10.84 -6.45
CA THR A 211 6.19 -10.94 -7.48
C THR A 211 5.65 -9.58 -7.92
N GLY A 212 5.82 -8.54 -7.11
CA GLY A 212 5.24 -7.21 -7.36
C GLY A 212 3.75 -7.11 -7.03
N GLU A 213 3.13 -8.17 -6.54
CA GLU A 213 1.72 -8.18 -6.16
C GLU A 213 1.52 -7.42 -4.83
N VAL A 214 0.38 -6.75 -4.72
CA VAL A 214 -0.02 -6.07 -3.48
C VAL A 214 -0.42 -7.09 -2.45
N VAL A 215 0.28 -7.14 -1.33
CA VAL A 215 -0.01 -8.01 -0.19
C VAL A 215 -0.71 -7.27 0.96
N GLY A 216 -0.69 -5.93 0.94
CA GLY A 216 -1.34 -5.13 1.97
C GLY A 216 -1.35 -3.63 1.67
N VAL A 217 -1.90 -2.86 2.61
CA VAL A 217 -1.98 -1.39 2.58
C VAL A 217 -1.26 -0.83 3.79
N VAL A 218 -0.28 0.04 3.57
CA VAL A 218 0.51 0.68 4.66
C VAL A 218 -0.40 1.53 5.53
N ASN A 219 -0.29 1.37 6.84
CA ASN A 219 -1.08 2.12 7.82
C ASN A 219 -0.19 2.70 8.93
N MET A 220 -0.09 4.03 8.97
CA MET A 220 0.76 4.75 9.92
C MET A 220 0.03 5.18 11.20
N VAL A 221 -1.30 5.04 11.27
CA VAL A 221 -2.09 5.40 12.47
C VAL A 221 -1.81 4.46 13.64
N LEU A 222 -1.35 3.25 13.35
CA LEU A 222 -1.01 2.26 14.37
C LEU A 222 0.29 2.58 15.11
N VAL A 223 1.12 3.48 14.59
CA VAL A 223 2.33 3.96 15.26
C VAL A 223 1.91 4.99 16.31
N ARG A 224 2.12 4.68 17.59
CA ARG A 224 1.79 5.57 18.71
C ARG A 224 2.66 6.83 18.68
N GLY A 225 2.03 8.00 18.65
CA GLY A 225 2.73 9.28 18.76
C GLY A 225 2.10 10.40 17.92
N THR A 226 2.55 11.62 18.11
CA THR A 226 2.21 12.74 17.24
C THR A 226 2.94 12.63 15.92
N ARG A 227 2.46 13.31 14.87
CA ARG A 227 3.10 13.37 13.56
C ARG A 227 4.55 13.86 13.65
N GLU A 228 4.80 14.83 14.51
CA GLU A 228 6.13 15.38 14.80
C GLU A 228 7.03 14.35 15.49
N SER A 229 6.49 13.58 16.43
CA SER A 229 7.21 12.51 17.12
C SER A 229 7.61 11.38 16.17
N ALA A 230 6.74 11.00 15.22
CA ALA A 230 7.03 9.98 14.21
C ALA A 230 8.09 10.44 13.19
N LEU A 231 8.20 11.75 12.93
CA LEU A 231 9.24 12.33 12.09
C LEU A 231 10.59 12.44 12.82
N ALA A 232 10.55 12.78 14.12
CA ALA A 232 11.77 12.97 14.92
C ALA A 232 12.41 11.64 15.34
N ASN A 233 11.59 10.60 15.58
CA ASN A 233 12.02 9.30 16.07
C ASN A 233 11.34 8.18 15.29
N PRO A 234 11.77 7.87 14.06
CA PRO A 234 11.24 6.73 13.32
C PRO A 234 11.56 5.43 14.07
N THR A 235 10.53 4.68 14.44
CA THR A 235 10.68 3.47 15.26
C THR A 235 11.17 2.26 14.47
N GLY A 236 11.23 2.34 13.15
CA GLY A 236 11.48 1.17 12.29
C GLY A 236 10.34 0.17 12.23
N ILE A 237 9.29 0.35 13.06
CA ILE A 237 8.12 -0.51 13.07
C ILE A 237 7.00 0.16 12.29
N THR A 238 6.53 -0.53 11.27
CA THR A 238 5.41 -0.11 10.42
C THR A 238 4.36 -1.21 10.40
N TYR A 239 3.10 -0.84 10.18
CA TYR A 239 2.01 -1.81 10.06
C TYR A 239 1.37 -1.72 8.67
N ALA A 240 0.83 -2.85 8.22
CA ALA A 240 0.04 -2.90 7.00
C ALA A 240 -1.23 -3.74 7.20
N ILE A 241 -2.30 -3.30 6.57
CA ILE A 241 -3.58 -3.99 6.53
C ILE A 241 -3.51 -5.07 5.44
N PRO A 242 -3.83 -6.33 5.73
CA PRO A 242 -3.81 -7.42 4.75
C PRO A 242 -4.68 -7.17 3.52
N VAL A 243 -4.21 -7.62 2.36
CA VAL A 243 -4.88 -7.45 1.07
C VAL A 243 -6.27 -8.09 1.00
N ARG A 244 -6.58 -9.11 1.82
CA ARG A 244 -7.91 -9.71 1.89
C ARG A 244 -9.01 -8.68 2.16
N PHE A 245 -8.77 -7.71 3.04
CA PHE A 245 -9.74 -6.65 3.34
C PHE A 245 -9.93 -5.68 2.15
N VAL A 246 -8.91 -5.50 1.31
CA VAL A 246 -9.06 -4.77 0.04
C VAL A 246 -9.96 -5.54 -0.93
N ARG A 247 -9.78 -6.86 -1.01
CA ARG A 247 -10.64 -7.72 -1.85
C ARG A 247 -12.09 -7.70 -1.39
N ASP A 248 -12.33 -7.76 -0.08
CA ASP A 248 -13.67 -7.66 0.50
C ASP A 248 -14.31 -6.29 0.19
N LEU A 249 -13.56 -5.21 0.34
CA LEU A 249 -14.01 -3.86 0.01
C LEU A 249 -14.38 -3.70 -1.47
N LEU A 250 -13.64 -4.32 -2.39
CA LEU A 250 -13.93 -4.33 -3.83
C LEU A 250 -15.19 -5.14 -4.18
N GLN A 251 -15.52 -6.16 -3.39
CA GLN A 251 -16.70 -7.02 -3.56
C GLN A 251 -17.95 -6.46 -2.85
N GLY A 252 -17.82 -5.35 -2.13
CA GLY A 252 -18.90 -4.75 -1.34
C GLY A 252 -19.28 -5.56 -0.09
N ARG A 253 -18.34 -6.29 0.46
CA ARG A 253 -18.48 -7.12 1.69
C ARG A 253 -17.90 -6.40 2.90
#